data_4344ac8a79ebe5e0687ce91aba635b36
#
_entry.id   4344ac8a79ebe5e0687ce91aba635b36
#
_cell.length_a   1.000
_cell.length_b   1.000
_cell.length_c   1.000
_cell.angle_alpha   90.00
_cell.angle_beta   90.00
_cell.angle_gamma   90.00
#
_symmetry.space_group_name_H-M   'P 1'
#
loop_
_entity.id
_entity.type
_entity.pdbx_description
1 polymer ?
#
loop_
_entity_poly.entity_id
_entity_poly.type
_entity_poly.pdbx_seq_one_letter_code
_entity_poly.pdbx_strand_id
1 'polypeptide(L)'
;MNTPLIEACVDSYASCRAAYRGGADRLELCAHLVIGGTTPSTALFRQVQRDIPVKTNVLIRPRFGDFLYSKEEQEQMCEEIRMYRELGANGVVIGALTPDGDLDIQSMRRMMDCAGGMDVTLHRAFDMTRDPMRTLEDAIQLGCKTILTSGQQKDALTGVELLRELYDRANGRIDIMAGCGVEKRNIQE
;
A
#
# COMPACT_ATOMS: atom_id res chain seq x y z
N MET A 1 -21.46 -1.45 14.10
CA MET A 1 -20.66 -0.80 13.03
C MET A 1 -19.20 -1.12 13.32
N ASN A 2 -18.47 -1.71 12.39
CA ASN A 2 -17.02 -1.90 12.58
C ASN A 2 -16.35 -0.53 12.56
N THR A 3 -15.50 -0.27 13.55
CA THR A 3 -14.64 0.92 13.54
C THR A 3 -13.70 0.83 12.35
N PRO A 4 -13.57 1.85 11.50
CA PRO A 4 -12.64 1.81 10.38
C PRO A 4 -11.21 1.70 10.87
N LEU A 5 -10.37 0.94 10.16
CA LEU A 5 -8.95 0.81 10.45
C LEU A 5 -8.22 2.09 10.05
N ILE A 6 -7.40 2.62 10.94
CA ILE A 6 -6.53 3.78 10.68
C ILE A 6 -5.12 3.31 10.43
N GLU A 7 -4.65 3.47 9.19
CA GLU A 7 -3.25 3.25 8.82
C GLU A 7 -2.52 4.60 8.73
N ALA A 8 -1.33 4.66 9.33
CA ALA A 8 -0.47 5.83 9.24
C ALA A 8 0.74 5.55 8.34
N CYS A 9 0.89 6.34 7.28
CA CYS A 9 2.07 6.31 6.42
C CYS A 9 3.20 7.11 7.08
N VAL A 10 4.35 6.48 7.33
CA VAL A 10 5.43 6.98 8.18
C VAL A 10 6.81 6.63 7.60
N ASP A 11 7.82 7.51 7.79
CA ASP A 11 9.17 7.33 7.22
C ASP A 11 10.32 7.53 8.22
N SER A 12 10.00 7.62 9.51
CA SER A 12 11.00 7.76 10.56
C SER A 12 10.54 7.09 11.85
N TYR A 13 11.49 6.70 12.72
CA TYR A 13 11.16 6.14 14.03
C TYR A 13 10.30 7.10 14.88
N ALA A 14 10.56 8.40 14.78
CA ALA A 14 9.79 9.40 15.51
C ALA A 14 8.33 9.45 15.04
N SER A 15 8.09 9.42 13.71
CA SER A 15 6.74 9.40 13.15
C SER A 15 6.01 8.08 13.45
N CYS A 16 6.69 6.93 13.40
CA CYS A 16 6.13 5.63 13.82
C CYS A 16 5.63 5.67 15.26
N ARG A 17 6.47 6.17 16.18
CA ARG A 17 6.10 6.29 17.59
C ARG A 17 4.97 7.28 17.83
N ALA A 18 4.93 8.39 17.09
CA ALA A 18 3.85 9.37 17.17
C ALA A 18 2.53 8.78 16.68
N ALA A 19 2.53 8.09 15.54
CA ALA A 19 1.37 7.41 14.98
C ALA A 19 0.81 6.35 15.95
N TYR A 20 1.67 5.48 16.50
CA TYR A 20 1.27 4.49 17.50
C TYR A 20 0.64 5.13 18.74
N ARG A 21 1.25 6.19 19.29
CA ARG A 21 0.69 6.94 20.45
C ARG A 21 -0.62 7.64 20.11
N GLY A 22 -0.81 8.00 18.84
CA GLY A 22 -2.04 8.60 18.31
C GLY A 22 -3.16 7.59 18.08
N GLY A 23 -2.90 6.29 18.26
CA GLY A 23 -3.90 5.23 18.12
C GLY A 23 -4.01 4.66 16.70
N ALA A 24 -2.97 4.77 15.89
CA ALA A 24 -2.95 4.07 14.59
C ALA A 24 -3.01 2.54 14.80
N ASP A 25 -3.88 1.87 14.06
CA ASP A 25 -4.04 0.41 14.10
C ASP A 25 -2.96 -0.31 13.30
N ARG A 26 -2.40 0.37 12.30
CA ARG A 26 -1.36 -0.15 11.40
C ARG A 26 -0.45 0.98 10.93
N LEU A 27 0.80 0.64 10.66
CA LEU A 27 1.76 1.53 9.99
C LEU A 27 2.01 1.04 8.56
N GLU A 28 2.09 1.97 7.63
CA GLU A 28 2.77 1.78 6.35
C GLU A 28 4.16 2.41 6.49
N LEU A 29 5.19 1.57 6.63
CA LEU A 29 6.56 2.02 6.78
C LEU A 29 7.19 2.27 5.42
N CYS A 30 7.65 3.49 5.22
CA CYS A 30 8.26 4.00 4.00
C CYS A 30 9.64 4.60 4.27
N ALA A 31 10.30 5.02 3.23
CA ALA A 31 11.32 6.06 3.22
C ALA A 31 10.89 7.19 2.28
N HIS A 32 11.45 8.38 2.43
CA HIS A 32 11.32 9.48 1.45
C HIS A 32 9.88 9.85 1.06
N LEU A 33 8.97 10.00 2.02
CA LEU A 33 7.55 10.32 1.77
C LEU A 33 7.36 11.59 0.95
N VAL A 34 8.28 12.55 1.03
CA VAL A 34 8.25 13.80 0.26
C VAL A 34 8.26 13.59 -1.26
N ILE A 35 8.75 12.46 -1.73
CA ILE A 35 8.75 12.06 -3.15
C ILE A 35 7.76 10.91 -3.43
N GLY A 36 6.81 10.68 -2.54
CA GLY A 36 5.78 9.64 -2.67
C GLY A 36 6.15 8.27 -2.09
N GLY A 37 7.24 8.20 -1.33
CA GLY A 37 7.67 6.97 -0.64
C GLY A 37 8.51 6.01 -1.50
N THR A 38 9.48 5.38 -0.87
CA THR A 38 10.29 4.27 -1.41
C THR A 38 10.46 3.20 -0.32
N THR A 39 11.06 2.07 -0.65
CA THR A 39 11.36 0.99 0.30
C THR A 39 12.21 1.54 1.47
N PRO A 40 11.80 1.36 2.73
CA PRO A 40 12.57 1.81 3.91
C PRO A 40 13.80 0.93 4.13
N SER A 41 14.71 1.37 5.01
CA SER A 41 15.83 0.51 5.42
C SER A 41 15.38 -0.58 6.39
N THR A 42 16.00 -1.75 6.30
CA THR A 42 15.79 -2.85 7.26
C THR A 42 16.19 -2.47 8.68
N ALA A 43 17.15 -1.54 8.85
CA ALA A 43 17.54 -1.04 10.16
C ALA A 43 16.40 -0.29 10.85
N LEU A 44 15.70 0.59 10.12
CA LEU A 44 14.52 1.28 10.63
C LEU A 44 13.39 0.28 10.94
N PHE A 45 13.12 -0.67 10.05
CA PHE A 45 12.10 -1.69 10.26
C PHE A 45 12.36 -2.50 11.53
N ARG A 46 13.59 -3.03 11.73
CA ARG A 46 13.96 -3.79 12.93
C ARG A 46 13.83 -2.96 14.20
N GLN A 47 14.16 -1.68 14.16
CA GLN A 47 13.99 -0.78 15.31
C GLN A 47 12.50 -0.59 15.65
N VAL A 48 11.65 -0.38 14.65
CA VAL A 48 10.19 -0.24 14.82
C VAL A 48 9.61 -1.53 15.39
N GLN A 49 9.92 -2.68 14.80
CA GLN A 49 9.44 -3.99 15.25
C GLN A 49 9.81 -4.32 16.70
N ARG A 50 11.01 -3.93 17.13
CA ARG A 50 11.48 -4.18 18.51
C ARG A 50 10.73 -3.32 19.52
N ASP A 51 10.47 -2.05 19.18
CA ASP A 51 10.13 -1.02 20.19
C ASP A 51 8.65 -0.60 20.12
N ILE A 52 7.94 -0.89 19.04
CA ILE A 52 6.58 -0.38 18.79
C ILE A 52 5.64 -1.55 18.45
N PRO A 53 4.76 -1.98 19.39
CA PRO A 53 3.89 -3.14 19.19
C PRO A 53 2.66 -2.78 18.34
N VAL A 54 2.87 -2.53 17.05
CA VAL A 54 1.81 -2.21 16.08
C VAL A 54 2.05 -2.99 14.79
N LYS A 55 0.98 -3.37 14.11
CA LYS A 55 1.09 -4.00 12.79
C LYS A 55 1.80 -3.07 11.82
N THR A 56 2.77 -3.61 11.09
CA THR A 56 3.57 -2.82 10.14
C THR A 56 3.59 -3.49 8.78
N ASN A 57 3.03 -2.82 7.80
CA ASN A 57 3.21 -3.10 6.38
C ASN A 57 4.38 -2.28 5.84
N VAL A 58 5.08 -2.80 4.85
CA VAL A 58 6.28 -2.16 4.30
C VAL A 58 6.06 -1.82 2.84
N LEU A 59 6.31 -0.56 2.49
CA LEU A 59 6.31 -0.15 1.09
C LEU A 59 7.49 -0.78 0.34
N ILE A 60 7.21 -1.47 -0.75
CA ILE A 60 8.22 -2.01 -1.67
C ILE A 60 8.15 -1.23 -2.97
N ARG A 61 9.01 -0.24 -3.08
CA ARG A 61 9.12 0.65 -4.23
C ARG A 61 10.57 1.10 -4.40
N PRO A 62 11.28 0.58 -5.42
CA PRO A 62 12.74 0.78 -5.55
C PRO A 62 13.12 2.23 -5.86
N ARG A 63 12.24 2.99 -6.51
CA ARG A 63 12.47 4.37 -6.93
C ARG A 63 11.19 5.20 -6.98
N PHE A 64 11.33 6.51 -7.00
CA PHE A 64 10.24 7.44 -7.32
C PHE A 64 9.90 7.42 -8.83
N GLY A 65 8.84 8.12 -9.22
CA GLY A 65 8.36 8.22 -10.59
C GLY A 65 7.22 7.25 -10.88
N ASP A 66 7.21 6.70 -12.07
CA ASP A 66 6.20 5.77 -12.55
C ASP A 66 6.24 4.40 -11.84
N PHE A 67 5.34 3.51 -12.27
CA PHE A 67 5.25 2.14 -11.76
C PHE A 67 5.56 1.11 -12.86
N LEU A 68 6.32 1.52 -13.89
CA LEU A 68 6.80 0.68 -14.97
C LEU A 68 8.21 0.18 -14.61
N TYR A 69 8.31 -1.02 -14.08
CA TYR A 69 9.57 -1.55 -13.58
C TYR A 69 10.28 -2.43 -14.59
N SER A 70 11.61 -2.28 -14.70
CA SER A 70 12.45 -3.20 -15.42
C SER A 70 12.45 -4.59 -14.76
N LYS A 71 13.01 -5.59 -15.45
CA LYS A 71 13.13 -6.94 -14.87
C LYS A 71 14.03 -6.93 -13.62
N GLU A 72 15.10 -6.16 -13.64
CA GLU A 72 16.04 -6.01 -12.54
C GLU A 72 15.38 -5.35 -11.33
N GLU A 73 14.57 -4.31 -11.56
CA GLU A 73 13.78 -3.66 -10.50
C GLU A 73 12.75 -4.62 -9.91
N GLN A 74 12.07 -5.42 -10.73
CA GLN A 74 11.13 -6.44 -10.27
C GLN A 74 11.84 -7.55 -9.45
N GLU A 75 13.04 -7.96 -9.85
CA GLU A 75 13.87 -8.89 -9.09
C GLU A 75 14.26 -8.30 -7.74
N GLN A 76 14.73 -7.04 -7.71
CA GLN A 76 14.99 -6.31 -6.47
C GLN A 76 13.76 -6.28 -5.56
N MET A 77 12.59 -5.91 -6.10
CA MET A 77 11.33 -5.89 -5.33
C MET A 77 11.01 -7.26 -4.73
N CYS A 78 11.17 -8.34 -5.50
CA CYS A 78 10.96 -9.70 -4.99
C CYS A 78 11.93 -10.07 -3.86
N GLU A 79 13.20 -9.68 -3.96
CA GLU A 79 14.18 -9.89 -2.89
C GLU A 79 13.83 -9.10 -1.63
N GLU A 80 13.46 -7.83 -1.77
CA GLU A 80 13.03 -6.99 -0.66
C GLU A 80 11.78 -7.57 0.03
N ILE A 81 10.78 -8.06 -0.72
CA ILE A 81 9.58 -8.72 -0.17
C ILE A 81 9.97 -9.94 0.68
N ARG A 82 10.84 -10.84 0.15
CA ARG A 82 11.29 -12.02 0.90
C ARG A 82 12.04 -11.62 2.17
N MET A 83 12.92 -10.63 2.07
CA MET A 83 13.68 -10.11 3.21
C MET A 83 12.75 -9.56 4.30
N TYR A 84 11.76 -8.75 3.96
CA TYR A 84 10.81 -8.23 4.97
C TYR A 84 9.89 -9.30 5.53
N ARG A 85 9.51 -10.31 4.74
CA ARG A 85 8.80 -11.49 5.23
C ARG A 85 9.62 -12.24 6.29
N GLU A 86 10.90 -12.49 6.02
CA GLU A 86 11.82 -13.15 6.97
C GLU A 86 12.04 -12.31 8.24
N LEU A 87 12.00 -11.00 8.12
CA LEU A 87 12.07 -10.08 9.24
C LEU A 87 10.75 -9.96 10.03
N GLY A 88 9.67 -10.60 9.59
CA GLY A 88 8.39 -10.64 10.30
C GLY A 88 7.46 -9.45 10.00
N ALA A 89 7.55 -8.85 8.82
CA ALA A 89 6.56 -7.85 8.38
C ALA A 89 5.16 -8.46 8.34
N ASN A 90 4.14 -7.68 8.68
CA ASN A 90 2.74 -8.12 8.63
C ASN A 90 2.21 -8.12 7.20
N GLY A 91 2.68 -7.22 6.38
CA GLY A 91 2.30 -7.10 4.99
C GLY A 91 3.27 -6.27 4.18
N VAL A 92 3.02 -6.22 2.88
CA VAL A 92 3.75 -5.37 1.92
C VAL A 92 2.79 -4.53 1.11
N VAL A 93 3.26 -3.37 0.70
CA VAL A 93 2.52 -2.41 -0.13
C VAL A 93 3.24 -2.31 -1.47
N ILE A 94 2.60 -2.76 -2.54
CA ILE A 94 3.19 -2.96 -3.86
C ILE A 94 2.24 -2.50 -4.97
N GLY A 95 2.76 -2.39 -6.19
CA GLY A 95 1.97 -2.17 -7.41
C GLY A 95 2.89 -1.97 -8.60
N ALA A 96 2.55 -2.57 -9.71
CA ALA A 96 3.24 -2.43 -10.99
C ALA A 96 2.23 -2.27 -12.12
N LEU A 97 2.56 -1.45 -13.10
CA LEU A 97 1.71 -1.17 -14.26
C LEU A 97 2.37 -1.59 -15.56
N THR A 98 1.56 -1.80 -16.57
CA THR A 98 1.99 -1.93 -17.96
C THR A 98 2.09 -0.54 -18.62
N PRO A 99 2.82 -0.40 -19.75
CA PRO A 99 2.85 0.86 -20.50
C PRO A 99 1.46 1.34 -20.98
N ASP A 100 0.49 0.42 -21.09
CA ASP A 100 -0.88 0.73 -21.49
C ASP A 100 -1.75 1.24 -20.32
N GLY A 101 -1.21 1.31 -19.10
CA GLY A 101 -1.93 1.73 -17.90
C GLY A 101 -2.83 0.64 -17.30
N ASP A 102 -2.57 -0.62 -17.60
CA ASP A 102 -3.20 -1.76 -16.91
C ASP A 102 -2.34 -2.21 -15.73
N LEU A 103 -2.94 -2.92 -14.77
CA LEU A 103 -2.16 -3.62 -13.74
C LEU A 103 -1.29 -4.70 -14.41
N ASP A 104 0.01 -4.71 -14.10
CA ASP A 104 0.92 -5.75 -14.58
C ASP A 104 0.71 -7.05 -13.78
N ILE A 105 -0.22 -7.86 -14.24
CA ILE A 105 -0.64 -9.10 -13.59
C ILE A 105 0.53 -10.07 -13.43
N GLN A 106 1.45 -10.13 -14.39
CA GLN A 106 2.58 -11.05 -14.34
C GLN A 106 3.56 -10.66 -13.23
N SER A 107 3.93 -9.38 -13.17
CA SER A 107 4.79 -8.84 -12.12
C SER A 107 4.13 -8.93 -10.76
N MET A 108 2.84 -8.59 -10.66
CA MET A 108 2.08 -8.69 -9.43
C MET A 108 2.05 -10.13 -8.89
N ARG A 109 1.77 -11.14 -9.72
CA ARG A 109 1.79 -12.56 -9.31
C ARG A 109 3.14 -12.97 -8.73
N ARG A 110 4.25 -12.61 -9.40
CA ARG A 110 5.60 -12.89 -8.87
C ARG A 110 5.82 -12.28 -7.49
N MET A 111 5.39 -11.03 -7.28
CA MET A 111 5.49 -10.36 -5.99
C MET A 111 4.57 -11.00 -4.93
N MET A 112 3.35 -11.38 -5.29
CA MET A 112 2.44 -12.13 -4.40
C MET A 112 3.04 -13.47 -3.95
N ASP A 113 3.66 -14.22 -4.88
CA ASP A 113 4.36 -15.48 -4.55
C ASP A 113 5.50 -15.22 -3.55
N CYS A 114 6.25 -14.14 -3.72
CA CYS A 114 7.32 -13.74 -2.79
C CYS A 114 6.77 -13.33 -1.41
N ALA A 115 5.59 -12.72 -1.37
CA ALA A 115 4.93 -12.32 -0.13
C ALA A 115 4.53 -13.54 0.75
N GLY A 116 4.23 -14.69 0.12
CA GLY A 116 4.12 -15.96 0.82
C GLY A 116 3.09 -15.98 1.95
N GLY A 117 1.96 -15.32 1.78
CA GLY A 117 0.86 -15.27 2.76
C GLY A 117 0.85 -14.04 3.66
N MET A 118 1.81 -13.10 3.53
CA MET A 118 1.67 -11.77 4.12
C MET A 118 0.47 -11.03 3.50
N ASP A 119 -0.12 -10.08 4.24
CA ASP A 119 -1.10 -9.15 3.66
C ASP A 119 -0.47 -8.33 2.54
N VAL A 120 -1.17 -8.18 1.41
CA VAL A 120 -0.72 -7.36 0.29
C VAL A 120 -1.69 -6.22 0.04
N THR A 121 -1.17 -5.00 0.06
CA THR A 121 -1.89 -3.79 -0.35
C THR A 121 -1.43 -3.37 -1.73
N LEU A 122 -2.37 -3.23 -2.68
CA LEU A 122 -2.11 -2.52 -3.93
C LEU A 122 -2.12 -1.02 -3.65
N HIS A 123 -0.96 -0.39 -3.81
CA HIS A 123 -0.81 1.04 -3.53
C HIS A 123 -1.40 1.93 -4.64
N ARG A 124 -1.15 3.24 -4.55
CA ARG A 124 -1.69 4.26 -5.46
C ARG A 124 -1.26 4.15 -6.94
N ALA A 125 -0.53 3.10 -7.36
CA ALA A 125 -0.47 2.71 -8.76
C ALA A 125 -1.88 2.46 -9.32
N PHE A 126 -2.84 2.04 -8.47
CA PHE A 126 -4.25 1.94 -8.79
C PHE A 126 -4.82 3.24 -9.36
N ASP A 127 -4.42 4.39 -8.80
CA ASP A 127 -4.92 5.70 -9.24
C ASP A 127 -4.44 6.10 -10.65
N MET A 128 -3.44 5.39 -11.18
CA MET A 128 -2.89 5.61 -12.52
C MET A 128 -3.39 4.61 -13.55
N THR A 129 -4.27 3.70 -13.16
CA THR A 129 -4.83 2.72 -14.10
C THR A 129 -5.92 3.33 -14.96
N ARG A 130 -6.02 2.85 -16.21
CA ARG A 130 -7.01 3.37 -17.17
C ARG A 130 -8.43 2.88 -16.90
N ASP A 131 -8.59 1.74 -16.23
CA ASP A 131 -9.87 1.12 -15.89
C ASP A 131 -9.85 0.65 -14.44
N PRO A 132 -10.35 1.47 -13.49
CA PRO A 132 -10.34 1.15 -12.08
C PRO A 132 -11.23 -0.05 -11.72
N MET A 133 -12.33 -0.27 -12.46
CA MET A 133 -13.22 -1.40 -12.17
C MET A 133 -12.61 -2.73 -12.57
N ARG A 134 -11.92 -2.78 -13.70
CA ARG A 134 -11.13 -3.94 -14.11
C ARG A 134 -9.99 -4.19 -13.14
N THR A 135 -9.25 -3.13 -12.76
CA THR A 135 -8.14 -3.25 -11.80
C THR A 135 -8.61 -3.74 -10.43
N LEU A 136 -9.80 -3.34 -9.98
CA LEU A 136 -10.42 -3.88 -8.76
C LEU A 136 -10.59 -5.41 -8.85
N GLU A 137 -11.18 -5.91 -9.94
CA GLU A 137 -11.38 -7.35 -10.11
C GLU A 137 -10.05 -8.11 -10.26
N ASP A 138 -9.08 -7.53 -10.96
CA ASP A 138 -7.74 -8.08 -11.09
C ASP A 138 -7.04 -8.19 -9.72
N ALA A 139 -7.12 -7.15 -8.87
CA ALA A 139 -6.57 -7.15 -7.52
C ALA A 139 -7.24 -8.21 -6.61
N ILE A 140 -8.56 -8.37 -6.72
CA ILE A 140 -9.30 -9.43 -6.02
C ILE A 140 -8.83 -10.81 -6.46
N GLN A 141 -8.70 -11.05 -7.77
CA GLN A 141 -8.25 -12.34 -8.33
C GLN A 141 -6.80 -12.67 -7.95
N LEU A 142 -5.96 -11.65 -7.81
CA LEU A 142 -4.58 -11.79 -7.33
C LEU A 142 -4.52 -12.14 -5.83
N GLY A 143 -5.58 -11.87 -5.07
CA GLY A 143 -5.62 -12.09 -3.63
C GLY A 143 -5.06 -10.91 -2.82
N CYS A 144 -5.05 -9.70 -3.37
CA CYS A 144 -4.73 -8.51 -2.60
C CYS A 144 -5.73 -8.34 -1.46
N LYS A 145 -5.25 -7.93 -0.29
CA LYS A 145 -6.09 -7.69 0.88
C LYS A 145 -6.73 -6.32 0.85
N THR A 146 -6.00 -5.33 0.33
CA THR A 146 -6.40 -3.92 0.37
C THR A 146 -6.02 -3.22 -0.95
N ILE A 147 -6.84 -2.28 -1.39
CA ILE A 147 -6.49 -1.26 -2.39
C ILE A 147 -6.41 0.09 -1.69
N LEU A 148 -5.26 0.75 -1.76
CA LEU A 148 -5.05 2.13 -1.33
C LEU A 148 -5.26 3.06 -2.52
N THR A 149 -6.24 3.94 -2.45
CA THR A 149 -6.61 4.81 -3.57
C THR A 149 -7.15 6.16 -3.10
N SER A 150 -6.99 7.17 -3.93
CA SER A 150 -7.66 8.47 -3.79
C SER A 150 -8.90 8.59 -4.71
N GLY A 151 -9.39 7.46 -5.27
CA GLY A 151 -10.45 7.50 -6.28
C GLY A 151 -9.99 8.13 -7.58
N GLN A 152 -8.73 7.90 -7.99
CA GLN A 152 -8.10 8.47 -9.19
C GLN A 152 -8.11 10.01 -9.24
N GLN A 153 -8.23 10.66 -8.08
CA GLN A 153 -8.22 12.11 -7.95
C GLN A 153 -6.97 12.58 -7.18
N LYS A 154 -6.78 13.90 -7.12
CA LYS A 154 -5.65 14.51 -6.40
C LYS A 154 -5.63 14.15 -4.91
N ASP A 155 -6.80 13.94 -4.29
CA ASP A 155 -6.99 13.55 -2.90
C ASP A 155 -8.29 12.73 -2.74
N ALA A 156 -8.40 12.00 -1.62
CA ALA A 156 -9.52 11.12 -1.34
C ALA A 156 -10.86 11.87 -1.25
N LEU A 157 -10.88 13.12 -0.76
CA LEU A 157 -12.10 13.90 -0.63
C LEU A 157 -12.69 14.24 -2.01
N THR A 158 -11.85 14.56 -2.99
CA THR A 158 -12.30 14.80 -4.36
C THR A 158 -12.65 13.51 -5.11
N GLY A 159 -12.15 12.36 -4.68
CA GLY A 159 -12.39 11.05 -5.28
C GLY A 159 -13.52 10.24 -4.64
N VAL A 160 -14.31 10.83 -3.74
CA VAL A 160 -15.29 10.12 -2.93
C VAL A 160 -16.33 9.32 -3.74
N GLU A 161 -16.69 9.80 -4.94
CA GLU A 161 -17.66 9.10 -5.81
C GLU A 161 -17.11 7.75 -6.26
N LEU A 162 -15.87 7.73 -6.82
CA LEU A 162 -15.24 6.49 -7.23
C LEU A 162 -14.90 5.59 -6.02
N LEU A 163 -14.48 6.16 -4.89
CA LEU A 163 -14.23 5.39 -3.67
C LEU A 163 -15.49 4.63 -3.22
N ARG A 164 -16.67 5.26 -3.27
CA ARG A 164 -17.95 4.62 -2.96
C ARG A 164 -18.28 3.52 -3.96
N GLU A 165 -18.15 3.80 -5.25
CA GLU A 165 -18.40 2.80 -6.30
C GLU A 165 -17.50 1.57 -6.15
N LEU A 166 -16.20 1.78 -5.87
CA LEU A 166 -15.24 0.70 -5.60
C LEU A 166 -15.63 -0.10 -4.35
N TYR A 167 -16.03 0.58 -3.27
CA TYR A 167 -16.47 -0.08 -2.04
C TYR A 167 -17.72 -0.96 -2.27
N ASP A 168 -18.73 -0.43 -2.94
CA ASP A 168 -19.96 -1.15 -3.26
C ASP A 168 -19.65 -2.34 -4.18
N ARG A 169 -18.80 -2.16 -5.20
CA ARG A 169 -18.41 -3.21 -6.13
C ARG A 169 -17.53 -4.27 -5.47
N ALA A 170 -16.64 -3.87 -4.57
CA ALA A 170 -15.80 -4.79 -3.80
C ALA A 170 -16.64 -5.76 -2.98
N ASN A 171 -17.76 -5.31 -2.43
CA ASN A 171 -18.72 -6.11 -1.68
C ASN A 171 -18.06 -7.04 -0.63
N GLY A 172 -17.09 -6.50 0.10
CA GLY A 172 -16.35 -7.22 1.14
C GLY A 172 -15.31 -8.25 0.65
N ARG A 173 -15.06 -8.35 -0.66
CA ARG A 173 -14.04 -9.24 -1.23
C ARG A 173 -12.62 -8.71 -1.08
N ILE A 174 -12.47 -7.41 -0.94
CA ILE A 174 -11.22 -6.68 -0.75
C ILE A 174 -11.51 -5.39 0.03
N ASP A 175 -10.58 -4.93 0.85
CA ASP A 175 -10.72 -3.67 1.58
C ASP A 175 -10.38 -2.48 0.66
N ILE A 176 -11.22 -1.45 0.64
CA ILE A 176 -10.93 -0.18 -0.04
C ILE A 176 -10.47 0.82 1.03
N MET A 177 -9.22 1.26 0.92
CA MET A 177 -8.61 2.21 1.84
C MET A 177 -8.46 3.57 1.17
N ALA A 178 -9.23 4.54 1.64
CA ALA A 178 -9.09 5.93 1.19
C ALA A 178 -7.75 6.51 1.64
N GLY A 179 -6.96 7.04 0.71
CA GLY A 179 -5.67 7.64 1.02
C GLY A 179 -5.33 8.83 0.15
N CYS A 180 -4.30 9.57 0.53
CA CYS A 180 -3.92 10.88 0.03
C CYS A 180 -4.84 12.01 0.51
N GLY A 181 -4.26 12.94 1.24
CA GLY A 181 -4.97 14.11 1.75
C GLY A 181 -5.94 13.82 2.90
N VAL A 182 -5.97 12.61 3.45
CA VAL A 182 -6.74 12.28 4.66
C VAL A 182 -6.03 12.88 5.86
N GLU A 183 -6.72 13.79 6.56
CA GLU A 183 -6.19 14.56 7.68
C GLU A 183 -7.23 14.62 8.81
N LYS A 184 -6.78 15.06 10.01
CA LYS A 184 -7.66 15.23 11.18
C LYS A 184 -8.94 16.04 10.89
N ARG A 185 -8.85 16.99 9.95
CA ARG A 185 -9.98 17.88 9.62
C ARG A 185 -11.05 17.24 8.74
N ASN A 186 -10.72 16.15 8.02
CA ASN A 186 -11.61 15.53 7.01
C ASN A 186 -11.79 14.01 7.18
N ILE A 187 -11.14 13.38 8.13
CA ILE A 187 -11.20 11.92 8.32
C ILE A 187 -12.61 11.41 8.73
N GLN A 188 -13.52 12.31 9.11
CA GLN A 188 -14.89 11.96 9.49
C GLN A 188 -15.90 12.13 8.33
N GLU A 189 -15.46 12.67 7.21
CA GLU A 189 -16.28 12.87 6.00
C GLU A 189 -16.27 11.64 5.10
#